data_4ccf08c989671dde973dd3360eb332c8
#
_entry.id   4ccf08c989671dde973dd3360eb332c8
#
_cell.length_a   1.000
_cell.length_b   1.000
_cell.length_c   1.000
_cell.angle_alpha   90.00
_cell.angle_beta   90.00
_cell.angle_gamma   90.00
#
_symmetry.space_group_name_H-M   'P 1'
#
loop_
_entity.id
_entity.type
_entity.pdbx_description
1 polymer ?
#
loop_
_entity_poly.entity_id
_entity_poly.type
_entity_poly.pdbx_seq_one_letter_code
_entity_poly.pdbx_strand_id
1 'polypeptide(L)'
;MSEKINTEDITIVVQGAVHPQFTQLCLESIAKYLPKSKVILSTWKNEESKVEKMSRGGVLFNQVIFNDDPGMSGYRVRFDVQTDKKIPENTNRQIVSTINGLKAVKTKYAMKLRSDFVLTGIGFLKYFDKFKKRIEDPQLLLFDKRILIMGYTTEICNIPFWVNDLFSFGTTK
;
A
#
# COMPACT_ATOMS: atom_id res chain seq x y z
N MET A 1 28.38 -5.47 -1.89
CA MET A 1 27.34 -6.18 -2.69
C MET A 1 26.02 -5.93 -1.99
N SER A 2 24.99 -5.45 -2.68
CA SER A 2 23.64 -5.31 -2.08
C SER A 2 23.07 -6.71 -1.83
N GLU A 3 22.55 -6.96 -0.63
CA GLU A 3 21.87 -8.21 -0.29
C GLU A 3 20.67 -8.37 -1.22
N LYS A 4 20.60 -9.48 -1.94
CA LYS A 4 19.45 -9.77 -2.83
C LYS A 4 18.23 -10.00 -1.96
N ILE A 5 17.20 -9.15 -2.08
CA ILE A 5 15.94 -9.29 -1.34
C ILE A 5 15.26 -10.58 -1.80
N ASN A 6 15.02 -11.50 -0.86
CA ASN A 6 14.22 -12.69 -1.12
C ASN A 6 12.73 -12.34 -1.04
N THR A 7 11.95 -12.77 -2.01
CA THR A 7 10.51 -12.49 -2.04
C THR A 7 9.73 -13.15 -0.91
N GLU A 8 10.25 -14.22 -0.32
CA GLU A 8 9.68 -14.88 0.88
C GLU A 8 9.75 -13.99 2.14
N ASP A 9 10.71 -13.05 2.16
CA ASP A 9 10.89 -12.08 3.24
C ASP A 9 9.98 -10.85 3.11
N ILE A 10 9.08 -10.84 2.13
CA ILE A 10 8.16 -9.74 1.86
C ILE A 10 6.73 -10.14 2.26
N THR A 11 6.05 -9.30 3.03
CA THR A 11 4.59 -9.33 3.17
C THR A 11 3.98 -8.13 2.48
N ILE A 12 2.97 -8.39 1.66
CA ILE A 12 2.26 -7.36 0.92
C ILE A 12 0.94 -7.09 1.62
N VAL A 13 0.75 -5.85 2.05
CA VAL A 13 -0.52 -5.36 2.60
C VAL A 13 -1.29 -4.71 1.47
N VAL A 14 -2.30 -5.40 0.97
CA VAL A 14 -3.28 -4.86 0.04
C VAL A 14 -4.37 -4.19 0.86
N GLN A 15 -4.45 -2.86 0.77
CA GLN A 15 -5.33 -2.08 1.62
C GLN A 15 -6.40 -1.32 0.84
N GLY A 16 -7.58 -1.17 1.44
CA GLY A 16 -8.67 -0.36 0.92
C GLY A 16 -9.96 -1.16 0.66
N ALA A 17 -10.88 -0.51 -0.03
CA ALA A 17 -12.16 -1.13 -0.39
C ALA A 17 -11.97 -2.26 -1.40
N VAL A 18 -12.80 -3.30 -1.31
CA VAL A 18 -12.81 -4.41 -2.28
C VAL A 18 -13.67 -4.03 -3.48
N HIS A 19 -12.98 -3.89 -4.61
CA HIS A 19 -13.61 -3.81 -5.93
C HIS A 19 -13.39 -5.16 -6.63
N PRO A 20 -14.41 -6.01 -6.76
CA PRO A 20 -14.22 -7.41 -7.16
C PRO A 20 -13.30 -7.59 -8.37
N GLN A 21 -13.45 -6.77 -9.40
CA GLN A 21 -12.63 -6.83 -10.60
C GLN A 21 -11.21 -6.27 -10.37
N PHE A 22 -11.08 -5.06 -9.80
CA PHE A 22 -9.76 -4.42 -9.66
C PHE A 22 -8.93 -5.08 -8.56
N THR A 23 -9.55 -5.45 -7.44
CA THR A 23 -8.84 -6.14 -6.35
C THR A 23 -8.38 -7.54 -6.79
N GLN A 24 -9.17 -8.22 -7.60
CA GLN A 24 -8.77 -9.50 -8.20
C GLN A 24 -7.52 -9.32 -9.08
N LEU A 25 -7.52 -8.35 -9.99
CA LEU A 25 -6.35 -8.03 -10.83
C LEU A 25 -5.12 -7.63 -10.00
N CYS A 26 -5.31 -6.88 -8.92
CA CYS A 26 -4.25 -6.56 -7.97
C CYS A 26 -3.60 -7.82 -7.41
N LEU A 27 -4.39 -8.73 -6.85
CA LEU A 27 -3.94 -9.97 -6.23
C LEU A 27 -3.28 -10.92 -7.25
N GLU A 28 -3.85 -11.06 -8.44
CA GLU A 28 -3.27 -11.84 -9.55
C GLU A 28 -1.90 -11.29 -9.98
N SER A 29 -1.77 -9.95 -10.04
CA SER A 29 -0.49 -9.34 -10.34
C SER A 29 0.57 -9.62 -9.29
N ILE A 30 0.19 -9.63 -8.01
CA ILE A 30 1.08 -10.02 -6.92
C ILE A 30 1.49 -11.49 -7.06
N ALA A 31 0.54 -12.39 -7.27
CA ALA A 31 0.83 -13.82 -7.48
C ALA A 31 1.77 -14.07 -8.66
N LYS A 32 1.64 -13.26 -9.73
CA LYS A 32 2.52 -13.34 -10.90
C LYS A 32 3.95 -12.88 -10.62
N TYR A 33 4.12 -11.74 -9.97
CA TYR A 33 5.43 -11.09 -9.84
C TYR A 33 6.15 -11.38 -8.52
N LEU A 34 5.39 -11.73 -7.47
CA LEU A 34 5.89 -12.02 -6.13
C LEU A 34 5.25 -13.31 -5.57
N PRO A 35 5.34 -14.46 -6.27
CA PRO A 35 4.56 -15.67 -5.97
C PRO A 35 4.88 -16.30 -4.60
N LYS A 36 6.03 -15.96 -4.01
CA LYS A 36 6.45 -16.49 -2.71
C LYS A 36 6.18 -15.52 -1.54
N SER A 37 5.70 -14.33 -1.82
CA SER A 37 5.39 -13.33 -0.79
C SER A 37 4.08 -13.66 -0.09
N LYS A 38 3.98 -13.28 1.17
CA LYS A 38 2.72 -13.33 1.91
C LYS A 38 1.85 -12.13 1.53
N VAL A 39 0.54 -12.34 1.49
CA VAL A 39 -0.44 -11.30 1.17
C VAL A 39 -1.44 -11.16 2.30
N ILE A 40 -1.61 -9.95 2.80
CA ILE A 40 -2.62 -9.56 3.78
C ILE A 40 -3.59 -8.61 3.09
N LEU A 41 -4.87 -8.98 3.01
CA LEU A 41 -5.93 -8.08 2.54
C LEU A 41 -6.50 -7.34 3.75
N SER A 42 -6.34 -6.01 3.81
CA SER A 42 -6.87 -5.16 4.88
C SER A 42 -8.00 -4.30 4.34
N THR A 43 -9.23 -4.65 4.70
CA THR A 43 -10.46 -4.07 4.16
C THR A 43 -11.52 -3.83 5.25
N TRP A 44 -12.77 -3.63 4.91
CA TRP A 44 -13.85 -3.21 5.79
C TRP A 44 -14.76 -4.38 6.16
N LYS A 45 -15.30 -4.40 7.38
CA LYS A 45 -16.26 -5.42 7.85
C LYS A 45 -17.47 -5.57 6.93
N ASN A 46 -17.99 -4.45 6.42
CA ASN A 46 -19.15 -4.46 5.51
C ASN A 46 -18.84 -5.05 4.11
N GLU A 47 -17.60 -5.45 3.84
CA GLU A 47 -17.18 -6.01 2.55
C GLU A 47 -16.92 -7.52 2.62
N GLU A 48 -17.18 -8.16 3.76
CA GLU A 48 -16.94 -9.59 3.98
C GLU A 48 -17.56 -10.45 2.87
N SER A 49 -18.81 -10.18 2.47
CA SER A 49 -19.47 -10.90 1.38
C SER A 49 -18.77 -10.78 0.02
N LYS A 50 -18.11 -9.64 -0.24
CA LYS A 50 -17.32 -9.44 -1.48
C LYS A 50 -16.04 -10.27 -1.44
N VAL A 51 -15.37 -10.30 -0.27
CA VAL A 51 -14.17 -11.10 -0.05
C VAL A 51 -14.47 -12.58 -0.22
N GLU A 52 -15.57 -13.07 0.37
CA GLU A 52 -16.01 -14.47 0.21
C GLU A 52 -16.27 -14.84 -1.25
N LYS A 53 -16.99 -13.97 -1.98
CA LYS A 53 -17.26 -14.20 -3.42
C LYS A 53 -15.97 -14.26 -4.23
N MET A 54 -15.03 -13.38 -3.96
CA MET A 54 -13.72 -13.35 -4.62
C MET A 54 -12.91 -14.62 -4.31
N SER A 55 -12.97 -15.11 -3.07
CA SER A 55 -12.25 -16.31 -2.62
C SER A 55 -12.74 -17.60 -3.29
N ARG A 56 -13.98 -17.65 -3.78
CA ARG A 56 -14.52 -18.81 -4.52
C ARG A 56 -13.81 -19.06 -5.85
N GLY A 57 -13.20 -18.02 -6.43
CA GLY A 57 -12.37 -18.14 -7.65
C GLY A 57 -10.92 -18.58 -7.40
N GLY A 58 -10.56 -18.82 -6.15
CA GLY A 58 -9.20 -19.14 -5.70
C GLY A 58 -8.69 -18.11 -4.71
N VAL A 59 -8.09 -18.56 -3.63
CA VAL A 59 -7.57 -17.67 -2.57
C VAL A 59 -6.19 -17.16 -2.95
N LEU A 60 -6.06 -15.85 -3.17
CA LEU A 60 -4.82 -15.18 -3.54
C LEU A 60 -4.20 -14.37 -2.39
N PHE A 61 -4.65 -14.59 -1.15
CA PHE A 61 -4.13 -13.94 0.05
C PHE A 61 -4.03 -14.94 1.21
N ASN A 62 -3.12 -14.67 2.14
CA ASN A 62 -2.86 -15.54 3.29
C ASN A 62 -3.70 -15.16 4.51
N GLN A 63 -4.10 -13.91 4.60
CA GLN A 63 -4.85 -13.36 5.73
C GLN A 63 -5.76 -12.23 5.27
N VAL A 64 -6.92 -12.10 5.91
CA VAL A 64 -7.80 -10.94 5.81
C VAL A 64 -7.89 -10.25 7.16
N ILE A 65 -7.89 -8.91 7.13
CA ILE A 65 -8.15 -8.06 8.30
C ILE A 65 -9.37 -7.22 7.97
N PHE A 66 -10.46 -7.45 8.69
CA PHE A 66 -11.68 -6.66 8.59
C PHE A 66 -11.64 -5.54 9.62
N ASN A 67 -11.64 -4.30 9.13
CA ASN A 67 -11.61 -3.09 9.94
C ASN A 67 -13.00 -2.49 10.10
N ASP A 68 -13.23 -1.81 11.21
CA ASP A 68 -14.36 -0.89 11.33
C ASP A 68 -14.09 0.32 10.41
N ASP A 69 -15.11 0.71 9.62
CA ASP A 69 -14.98 1.86 8.74
C ASP A 69 -15.01 3.16 9.57
N PRO A 70 -13.90 3.92 9.61
CA PRO A 70 -13.83 5.17 10.38
C PRO A 70 -14.62 6.32 9.73
N GLY A 71 -15.24 6.08 8.59
CA GLY A 71 -15.86 7.13 7.79
C GLY A 71 -14.87 7.97 6.99
N MET A 72 -15.41 8.94 6.27
CA MET A 72 -14.59 9.92 5.53
C MET A 72 -14.00 10.94 6.50
N SER A 73 -12.82 11.47 6.15
CA SER A 73 -12.17 12.57 6.86
C SER A 73 -12.79 13.94 6.55
N GLY A 74 -13.54 14.05 5.47
CA GLY A 74 -14.17 15.28 5.02
C GLY A 74 -14.43 15.31 3.52
N TYR A 75 -14.43 16.51 2.98
CA TYR A 75 -14.57 16.75 1.55
C TYR A 75 -13.45 17.69 1.09
N ARG A 76 -12.88 17.42 -0.07
CA ARG A 76 -12.00 18.35 -0.77
C ARG A 76 -12.72 18.98 -1.96
N VAL A 77 -12.39 20.22 -2.23
CA VAL A 77 -12.80 20.90 -3.46
C VAL A 77 -11.71 20.67 -4.50
N ARG A 78 -12.09 20.24 -5.68
CA ARG A 78 -11.19 20.14 -6.82
C ARG A 78 -11.10 21.52 -7.46
N PHE A 79 -9.95 22.14 -7.41
CA PHE A 79 -9.71 23.46 -7.98
C PHE A 79 -9.58 23.49 -9.51
N ASP A 80 -9.42 22.31 -10.12
CA ASP A 80 -9.21 22.14 -11.57
C ASP A 80 -10.49 21.97 -12.40
N VAL A 81 -11.62 21.87 -11.73
CA VAL A 81 -12.93 21.68 -12.38
C VAL A 81 -13.91 22.71 -11.82
N GLN A 82 -14.49 23.52 -12.68
CA GLN A 82 -15.59 24.48 -12.32
C GLN A 82 -16.86 23.75 -11.89
N THR A 83 -16.77 22.87 -10.92
CA THR A 83 -17.92 22.17 -10.35
C THR A 83 -17.82 22.27 -8.84
N ASP A 84 -18.90 22.76 -8.21
CA ASP A 84 -19.10 22.72 -6.74
C ASP A 84 -19.16 21.29 -6.17
N LYS A 85 -18.63 20.32 -6.89
CA LYS A 85 -18.73 18.92 -6.55
C LYS A 85 -17.75 18.59 -5.42
N LYS A 86 -18.31 18.41 -4.23
CA LYS A 86 -17.56 17.93 -3.07
C LYS A 86 -17.13 16.48 -3.28
N ILE A 87 -15.82 16.23 -3.28
CA ILE A 87 -15.26 14.88 -3.40
C ILE A 87 -14.98 14.35 -2.01
N PRO A 88 -15.53 13.18 -1.62
CA PRO A 88 -15.24 12.58 -0.32
C PRO A 88 -13.74 12.33 -0.16
N GLU A 89 -13.21 12.70 0.99
CA GLU A 89 -11.83 12.42 1.35
C GLU A 89 -11.75 11.19 2.26
N ASN A 90 -10.95 10.20 1.87
CA ASN A 90 -10.87 8.91 2.52
C ASN A 90 -9.56 8.70 3.30
N THR A 91 -8.93 9.78 3.77
CA THR A 91 -7.64 9.72 4.49
C THR A 91 -7.72 8.85 5.73
N ASN A 92 -8.78 8.97 6.54
CA ASN A 92 -8.97 8.12 7.72
C ASN A 92 -9.04 6.62 7.35
N ARG A 93 -9.76 6.30 6.28
CA ARG A 93 -9.85 4.93 5.77
C ARG A 93 -8.49 4.39 5.34
N GLN A 94 -7.69 5.20 4.64
CA GLN A 94 -6.35 4.82 4.22
C GLN A 94 -5.43 4.56 5.42
N ILE A 95 -5.47 5.43 6.43
CA ILE A 95 -4.68 5.31 7.65
C ILE A 95 -5.05 4.03 8.41
N VAL A 96 -6.33 3.80 8.69
CA VAL A 96 -6.79 2.65 9.49
C VAL A 96 -6.44 1.34 8.82
N SER A 97 -6.79 1.17 7.52
CA SER A 97 -6.52 -0.08 6.82
C SER A 97 -5.01 -0.34 6.63
N THR A 98 -4.22 0.71 6.41
CA THR A 98 -2.76 0.59 6.30
C THR A 98 -2.13 0.18 7.63
N ILE A 99 -2.45 0.88 8.73
CA ILE A 99 -1.86 0.62 10.05
C ILE A 99 -2.20 -0.81 10.51
N ASN A 100 -3.46 -1.21 10.42
CA ASN A 100 -3.87 -2.53 10.89
C ASN A 100 -3.28 -3.66 10.03
N GLY A 101 -3.18 -3.44 8.72
CA GLY A 101 -2.48 -4.37 7.83
C GLY A 101 -0.99 -4.48 8.17
N LEU A 102 -0.30 -3.36 8.34
CA LEU A 102 1.13 -3.35 8.66
C LEU A 102 1.45 -3.94 10.04
N LYS A 103 0.60 -3.74 11.05
CA LYS A 103 0.76 -4.37 12.38
C LYS A 103 0.77 -5.90 12.32
N ALA A 104 0.15 -6.51 11.34
CA ALA A 104 0.11 -7.96 11.16
C ALA A 104 1.33 -8.52 10.41
N VAL A 105 2.18 -7.67 9.84
CA VAL A 105 3.38 -8.09 9.11
C VAL A 105 4.43 -8.63 10.08
N LYS A 106 4.97 -9.82 9.75
CA LYS A 106 6.01 -10.51 10.54
C LYS A 106 7.31 -10.73 9.76
N THR A 107 7.34 -10.39 8.48
CA THR A 107 8.51 -10.57 7.61
C THR A 107 9.45 -9.36 7.70
N LYS A 108 10.67 -9.52 7.17
CA LYS A 108 11.72 -8.48 7.18
C LYS A 108 11.31 -7.23 6.39
N TYR A 109 10.52 -7.40 5.34
CA TYR A 109 10.07 -6.31 4.48
C TYR A 109 8.54 -6.27 4.42
N ALA A 110 8.01 -5.06 4.32
CA ALA A 110 6.61 -4.80 4.05
C ALA A 110 6.44 -4.02 2.75
N MET A 111 5.44 -4.39 1.97
CA MET A 111 4.96 -3.60 0.84
C MET A 111 3.51 -3.22 1.09
N LYS A 112 3.19 -1.94 0.99
CA LYS A 112 1.81 -1.45 1.00
C LYS A 112 1.38 -1.19 -0.43
N LEU A 113 0.24 -1.70 -0.82
CA LEU A 113 -0.37 -1.51 -2.13
C LEU A 113 -1.87 -1.25 -1.98
N ARG A 114 -2.41 -0.31 -2.72
CA ARG A 114 -3.88 -0.12 -2.76
C ARG A 114 -4.55 -1.26 -3.50
N SER A 115 -5.75 -1.62 -3.06
CA SER A 115 -6.55 -2.72 -3.60
C SER A 115 -7.01 -2.53 -5.07
N ASP A 116 -6.91 -1.31 -5.60
CA ASP A 116 -7.24 -0.92 -6.97
C ASP A 116 -5.99 -0.69 -7.85
N PHE A 117 -4.80 -1.13 -7.39
CA PHE A 117 -3.54 -1.00 -8.12
C PHE A 117 -2.99 -2.35 -8.58
N VAL A 118 -2.47 -2.38 -9.79
CA VAL A 118 -1.87 -3.58 -10.42
C VAL A 118 -0.36 -3.46 -10.39
N LEU A 119 0.32 -4.47 -9.87
CA LEU A 119 1.78 -4.56 -9.92
C LEU A 119 2.21 -4.95 -11.34
N THR A 120 3.09 -4.16 -11.96
CA THR A 120 3.57 -4.40 -13.33
C THR A 120 4.96 -5.01 -13.39
N GLY A 121 5.63 -5.18 -12.23
CA GLY A 121 6.95 -5.79 -12.14
C GLY A 121 7.60 -5.55 -10.78
N ILE A 122 8.78 -6.12 -10.59
CA ILE A 122 9.57 -6.07 -9.35
C ILE A 122 10.82 -5.19 -9.46
N GLY A 123 10.88 -4.35 -10.49
CA GLY A 123 12.04 -3.48 -10.74
C GLY A 123 12.39 -2.57 -9.57
N PHE A 124 11.41 -2.21 -8.73
CA PHE A 124 11.61 -1.38 -7.55
C PHE A 124 12.58 -1.99 -6.53
N LEU A 125 12.67 -3.32 -6.42
CA LEU A 125 13.59 -4.00 -5.50
C LEU A 125 15.06 -3.64 -5.77
N LYS A 126 15.41 -3.36 -7.04
CA LYS A 126 16.77 -2.94 -7.42
C LYS A 126 17.14 -1.55 -6.88
N TYR A 127 16.14 -0.74 -6.53
CA TYR A 127 16.35 0.63 -6.08
C TYR A 127 16.35 0.76 -4.56
N PHE A 128 15.92 -0.24 -3.82
CA PHE A 128 15.78 -0.16 -2.36
C PHE A 128 17.10 0.19 -1.65
N ASP A 129 18.20 -0.45 -2.05
CA ASP A 129 19.53 -0.19 -1.48
C ASP A 129 20.41 0.71 -2.36
N LYS A 130 19.89 1.23 -3.49
CA LYS A 130 20.69 2.00 -4.44
C LYS A 130 21.15 3.35 -3.90
N PHE A 131 20.29 4.01 -3.12
CA PHE A 131 20.53 5.36 -2.62
C PHE A 131 20.87 5.31 -1.14
N LYS A 132 22.17 5.20 -0.82
CA LYS A 132 22.64 5.07 0.57
C LYS A 132 22.76 6.39 1.32
N LYS A 133 22.91 7.53 0.59
CA LYS A 133 23.06 8.84 1.22
C LYS A 133 21.78 9.23 1.95
N ARG A 134 21.90 9.53 3.23
CA ARG A 134 20.79 9.93 4.11
C ARG A 134 21.04 11.37 4.59
N ILE A 135 19.99 11.96 5.14
CA ILE A 135 20.11 13.20 5.91
C ILE A 135 21.00 12.89 7.12
N GLU A 136 22.03 13.71 7.36
CA GLU A 136 22.99 13.50 8.45
C GLU A 136 22.44 13.93 9.82
N ASP A 137 21.44 14.82 9.83
CA ASP A 137 20.81 15.27 11.07
C ASP A 137 19.87 14.21 11.64
N PRO A 138 20.18 13.64 12.82
CA PRO A 138 19.34 12.61 13.45
C PRO A 138 17.92 13.08 13.78
N GLN A 139 17.72 14.39 14.01
CA GLN A 139 16.39 14.94 14.35
C GLN A 139 15.42 14.89 13.17
N LEU A 140 15.95 14.80 11.94
CA LEU A 140 15.17 14.69 10.71
C LEU A 140 14.99 13.23 10.23
N LEU A 141 15.57 12.27 10.94
CA LEU A 141 15.47 10.84 10.62
C LEU A 141 14.22 10.24 11.27
N LEU A 142 13.15 10.09 10.51
CA LEU A 142 11.93 9.42 10.97
C LEU A 142 12.04 7.88 10.91
N PHE A 143 12.93 7.35 10.07
CA PHE A 143 13.09 5.91 9.82
C PHE A 143 14.56 5.54 9.76
N ASP A 144 14.92 4.36 10.26
CA ASP A 144 16.29 3.84 10.18
C ASP A 144 16.74 3.56 8.75
N LYS A 145 15.82 3.19 7.89
CA LYS A 145 16.07 2.95 6.46
C LYS A 145 15.10 3.74 5.59
N ARG A 146 15.51 3.95 4.35
CA ARG A 146 14.66 4.60 3.36
C ARG A 146 13.44 3.74 3.05
N ILE A 147 12.32 4.41 2.80
CA ILE A 147 11.11 3.79 2.25
C ILE A 147 11.05 4.17 0.77
N LEU A 148 10.85 3.19 -0.10
CA LEU A 148 10.50 3.45 -1.50
C LEU A 148 9.04 3.82 -1.58
N ILE A 149 8.75 4.87 -2.31
CA ILE A 149 7.41 5.32 -2.66
C ILE A 149 7.28 5.43 -4.16
N MET A 150 6.07 5.45 -4.66
CA MET A 150 5.81 5.69 -6.07
C MET A 150 6.04 7.15 -6.41
N GLY A 151 6.87 7.43 -7.42
CA GLY A 151 7.20 8.81 -7.84
C GLY A 151 6.09 9.50 -8.62
N TYR A 152 5.15 8.75 -9.19
CA TYR A 152 4.01 9.32 -9.92
C TYR A 152 3.04 9.98 -8.94
N THR A 153 2.60 11.20 -9.25
CA THR A 153 1.75 12.05 -8.39
C THR A 153 2.38 12.47 -7.04
N THR A 154 3.68 12.26 -6.84
CA THR A 154 4.38 12.85 -5.71
C THR A 154 4.80 14.28 -6.08
N GLU A 155 4.14 15.27 -5.54
CA GLU A 155 4.49 16.67 -5.74
C GLU A 155 5.65 17.04 -4.81
N ILE A 156 6.85 17.11 -5.38
CA ILE A 156 8.08 17.35 -4.61
C ILE A 156 8.28 18.85 -4.32
N CYS A 157 7.75 19.74 -5.17
CA CYS A 157 8.14 21.15 -5.17
C CYS A 157 7.19 22.08 -4.41
N ASN A 158 5.90 21.79 -4.35
CA ASN A 158 4.89 22.72 -3.86
C ASN A 158 4.34 22.40 -2.47
N ILE A 159 4.35 21.12 -2.08
CA ILE A 159 3.85 20.67 -0.78
C ILE A 159 4.89 19.76 -0.15
N PRO A 160 5.64 20.25 0.87
CA PRO A 160 6.59 19.42 1.60
C PRO A 160 5.92 18.15 2.15
N PHE A 161 6.60 17.00 2.04
CA PHE A 161 6.13 15.72 2.57
C PHE A 161 4.87 15.14 1.91
N TRP A 162 4.47 15.63 0.74
CA TRP A 162 3.40 15.00 -0.03
C TRP A 162 3.84 13.64 -0.56
N VAL A 163 3.50 12.59 0.16
CA VAL A 163 3.81 11.20 -0.19
C VAL A 163 2.59 10.56 -0.82
N ASN A 164 2.81 9.94 -1.99
CA ASN A 164 1.78 9.18 -2.65
C ASN A 164 1.37 7.95 -1.81
N ASP A 165 0.07 7.74 -1.62
CA ASP A 165 -0.50 6.65 -0.84
C ASP A 165 -0.70 5.34 -1.60
N LEU A 166 -0.31 5.27 -2.88
CA LEU A 166 -0.60 4.14 -3.77
C LEU A 166 0.28 2.94 -3.47
N PHE A 167 1.57 3.19 -3.26
CA PHE A 167 2.60 2.17 -3.05
C PHE A 167 3.66 2.65 -2.06
N SER A 168 4.05 1.78 -1.16
CA SER A 168 5.28 1.95 -0.37
C SER A 168 5.94 0.59 -0.11
N PHE A 169 7.28 0.59 0.00
CA PHE A 169 8.08 -0.59 0.31
C PHE A 169 9.21 -0.22 1.26
N GLY A 170 9.38 -0.98 2.34
CA GLY A 170 10.42 -0.74 3.34
C GLY A 170 10.67 -1.92 4.25
N THR A 171 11.59 -1.73 5.22
CA THR A 171 11.78 -2.69 6.32
C THR A 171 10.70 -2.52 7.36
N THR A 172 10.41 -3.61 8.10
CA THR A 172 9.44 -3.62 9.21
C THR A 172 10.05 -3.21 10.54
N LYS A 173 11.36 -3.04 10.59
CA LYS A 173 12.15 -2.57 11.76
C LYS A 173 13.12 -1.50 11.31
#